data_d0449f5097e2e8d8218a788501782bd7
#
_entry.id   d0449f5097e2e8d8218a788501782bd7
#
_cell.length_a   1.000
_cell.length_b   1.000
_cell.length_c   1.000
_cell.angle_alpha   90.00
_cell.angle_beta   90.00
_cell.angle_gamma   90.00
#
_symmetry.space_group_name_H-M   'P 1'
#
loop_
_entity.id
_entity.type
_entity.pdbx_description
1 polymer ?
#
loop_
_entity_poly.entity_id
_entity_poly.type
_entity_poly.pdbx_seq_one_letter_code
_entity_poly.pdbx_strand_id
1 'polypeptide(L)'
;MSDASDNLLARVGENRFHTILADPPWRFQNSTGKVAPEHKRLSRYSTMSLEDICGLPIAHLCDDPAHLYLWVPNALLQEGLAVMAAWGFKYKTNVVWHKIRKDGGPDGRGVGFYFRNVTEILLFGVRGKNARTLGPGRSQVNILKTQKREHSRKPDEQYDLIEACSGGPYLELFGRGQRRGWTTWGNQADDYRPSWSTYANHSQSGCEIVGRA
;
A
#
# COMPACT_ATOMS: atom_id res chain seq x y z
N MET A 1 5.05 -23.47 5.45
CA MET A 1 4.80 -22.06 5.06
C MET A 1 3.58 -22.07 4.15
N SER A 2 2.87 -20.96 3.97
CA SER A 2 1.75 -20.91 3.02
C SER A 2 2.29 -20.77 1.59
N ASP A 3 1.50 -21.21 0.58
CA ASP A 3 1.86 -21.05 -0.85
C ASP A 3 2.24 -19.60 -1.20
N ALA A 4 1.59 -18.62 -0.55
CA ALA A 4 1.89 -17.20 -0.73
C ALA A 4 3.29 -16.84 -0.19
N SER A 5 3.69 -17.40 0.96
CA SER A 5 5.01 -17.19 1.54
C SER A 5 6.11 -17.77 0.66
N ASP A 6 5.91 -18.98 0.15
CA ASP A 6 6.89 -19.63 -0.71
C ASP A 6 7.03 -18.91 -2.05
N ASN A 7 5.91 -18.43 -2.62
CA ASN A 7 5.90 -17.62 -3.83
C ASN A 7 6.59 -16.25 -3.63
N LEU A 8 6.35 -15.59 -2.50
CA LEU A 8 7.03 -14.34 -2.14
C LEU A 8 8.55 -14.55 -2.05
N LEU A 9 8.99 -15.59 -1.31
CA LEU A 9 10.41 -15.87 -1.15
C LEU A 9 11.08 -16.22 -2.50
N ALA A 10 10.42 -16.98 -3.35
CA ALA A 10 10.91 -17.27 -4.70
C ALA A 10 11.06 -15.99 -5.55
N ARG A 11 10.13 -15.01 -5.41
CA ARG A 11 10.18 -13.74 -6.15
C ARG A 11 11.30 -12.83 -5.71
N VAL A 12 11.55 -12.74 -4.41
CA VAL A 12 12.55 -11.80 -3.85
C VAL A 12 13.95 -12.39 -3.74
N GLY A 13 14.08 -13.72 -3.71
CA GLY A 13 15.36 -14.41 -3.52
C GLY A 13 16.05 -14.02 -2.20
N GLU A 14 17.35 -13.77 -2.25
CA GLU A 14 18.15 -13.37 -1.09
C GLU A 14 18.15 -11.86 -0.81
N ASN A 15 17.37 -11.08 -1.60
CA ASN A 15 17.35 -9.63 -1.45
C ASN A 15 16.76 -9.22 -0.09
N ARG A 16 17.32 -8.15 0.46
CA ARG A 16 16.85 -7.47 1.66
C ARG A 16 16.38 -6.08 1.32
N PHE A 17 15.44 -5.56 2.10
CA PHE A 17 14.77 -4.30 1.78
C PHE A 17 14.77 -3.35 2.97
N HIS A 18 15.12 -2.10 2.72
CA HIS A 18 15.02 -1.02 3.71
C HIS A 18 13.62 -0.43 3.77
N THR A 19 12.85 -0.53 2.69
CA THR A 19 11.52 0.08 2.60
C THR A 19 10.53 -0.90 1.99
N ILE A 20 9.44 -1.14 2.73
CA ILE A 20 8.33 -1.99 2.32
C ILE A 20 7.09 -1.11 2.14
N LEU A 21 6.43 -1.23 0.99
CA LEU A 21 5.07 -0.73 0.72
C LEU A 21 4.14 -1.94 0.58
N ALA A 22 2.98 -1.91 1.23
CA ALA A 22 2.03 -3.00 1.14
C ALA A 22 0.58 -2.50 1.03
N ASP A 23 -0.20 -3.13 0.16
CA ASP A 23 -1.65 -2.94 0.02
C ASP A 23 -2.36 -4.30 0.06
N PRO A 24 -2.46 -4.94 1.24
CA PRO A 24 -3.04 -6.28 1.35
C PRO A 24 -4.47 -6.34 0.82
N PRO A 25 -4.87 -7.48 0.23
CA PRO A 25 -6.24 -7.72 -0.21
C PRO A 25 -7.13 -8.05 1.00
N TRP A 26 -7.41 -7.04 1.80
CA TRP A 26 -8.14 -7.13 3.06
C TRP A 26 -9.49 -7.82 2.91
N ARG A 27 -9.77 -8.76 3.82
CA ARG A 27 -11.07 -9.40 3.94
C ARG A 27 -11.93 -8.65 4.96
N PHE A 28 -13.04 -8.07 4.49
CA PHE A 28 -14.02 -7.46 5.37
C PHE A 28 -14.94 -8.56 5.93
N GLN A 29 -15.01 -8.69 7.25
CA GLN A 29 -15.99 -9.54 7.92
C GLN A 29 -17.18 -8.68 8.33
N ASN A 30 -18.37 -8.97 7.79
CA ASN A 30 -19.61 -8.33 8.22
C ASN A 30 -20.34 -9.26 9.18
N SER A 31 -20.52 -8.82 10.41
CA SER A 31 -21.30 -9.55 11.43
C SER A 31 -22.83 -9.50 11.18
N THR A 32 -23.31 -8.64 10.29
CA THR A 32 -24.74 -8.37 10.09
C THR A 32 -25.38 -9.06 8.88
N GLY A 33 -24.62 -9.80 8.08
CA GLY A 33 -25.14 -10.51 6.89
C GLY A 33 -25.63 -9.59 5.75
N LYS A 34 -25.74 -8.28 5.95
CA LYS A 34 -26.08 -7.31 4.92
C LYS A 34 -24.82 -6.92 4.14
N VAL A 35 -24.81 -7.29 2.86
CA VAL A 35 -23.69 -6.96 1.98
C VAL A 35 -23.71 -5.46 1.69
N ALA A 36 -22.78 -4.72 2.27
CA ALA A 36 -22.55 -3.33 1.89
C ALA A 36 -22.21 -3.25 0.39
N PRO A 37 -22.54 -2.14 -0.32
CA PRO A 37 -22.21 -1.98 -1.75
C PRO A 37 -20.72 -2.22 -2.06
N GLU A 38 -19.85 -1.99 -1.10
CA GLU A 38 -18.42 -2.27 -1.18
C GLU A 38 -18.10 -3.78 -1.24
N HIS A 39 -18.90 -4.64 -0.60
CA HIS A 39 -18.73 -6.09 -0.64
C HIS A 39 -19.04 -6.71 -2.00
N LYS A 40 -19.99 -6.18 -2.78
CA LYS A 40 -20.22 -6.61 -4.16
C LYS A 40 -19.01 -6.33 -5.08
N ARG A 41 -18.13 -5.42 -4.68
CA ARG A 41 -16.90 -5.08 -5.40
C ARG A 41 -15.73 -5.99 -5.06
N LEU A 42 -15.73 -6.57 -3.85
CA LEU A 42 -14.68 -7.50 -3.37
C LEU A 42 -14.77 -8.89 -3.99
N SER A 43 -15.92 -9.29 -4.58
CA SER A 43 -16.06 -10.57 -5.28
C SER A 43 -15.17 -10.70 -6.54
N ARG A 44 -14.43 -9.65 -6.90
CA ARG A 44 -13.57 -9.64 -8.08
C ARG A 44 -12.12 -10.04 -7.79
N TYR A 45 -11.70 -10.11 -6.52
CA TYR A 45 -10.33 -10.46 -6.13
C TYR A 45 -10.36 -11.47 -4.98
N SER A 46 -9.45 -12.44 -5.01
CA SER A 46 -9.21 -13.30 -3.86
C SER A 46 -8.70 -12.46 -2.70
N THR A 47 -9.45 -12.41 -1.60
CA THR A 47 -9.01 -11.77 -0.36
C THR A 47 -8.18 -12.74 0.46
N MET A 48 -7.24 -12.22 1.27
CA MET A 48 -6.49 -13.00 2.25
C MET A 48 -7.09 -12.85 3.64
N SER A 49 -6.97 -13.89 4.46
CA SER A 49 -7.31 -13.79 5.88
C SER A 49 -6.28 -12.90 6.62
N LEU A 50 -6.67 -12.36 7.77
CA LEU A 50 -5.73 -11.61 8.61
C LEU A 50 -4.53 -12.48 9.03
N GLU A 51 -4.81 -13.75 9.34
CA GLU A 51 -3.79 -14.73 9.72
C GLU A 51 -2.77 -14.95 8.60
N ASP A 52 -3.23 -15.15 7.35
CA ASP A 52 -2.36 -15.32 6.19
C ASP A 52 -1.50 -14.08 5.92
N ILE A 53 -2.09 -12.88 6.06
CA ILE A 53 -1.33 -11.62 5.89
C ILE A 53 -0.26 -11.50 6.99
N CYS A 54 -0.63 -11.72 8.25
CA CYS A 54 0.32 -11.70 9.37
C CYS A 54 1.43 -12.75 9.23
N GLY A 55 1.11 -13.91 8.64
CA GLY A 55 2.01 -15.04 8.46
C GLY A 55 3.06 -14.87 7.35
N LEU A 56 2.97 -13.81 6.54
CA LEU A 56 4.00 -13.53 5.53
C LEU A 56 5.36 -13.26 6.19
N PRO A 57 6.47 -13.79 5.66
CA PRO A 57 7.81 -13.75 6.28
C PRO A 57 8.51 -12.38 6.12
N ILE A 58 7.79 -11.28 6.26
CA ILE A 58 8.29 -9.93 5.97
C ILE A 58 9.47 -9.55 6.86
N ALA A 59 9.45 -9.98 8.13
CA ALA A 59 10.55 -9.72 9.05
C ALA A 59 11.89 -10.27 8.55
N HIS A 60 11.88 -11.37 7.78
CA HIS A 60 13.07 -11.98 7.20
C HIS A 60 13.57 -11.28 5.94
N LEU A 61 12.72 -10.51 5.29
CA LEU A 61 13.02 -9.78 4.06
C LEU A 61 13.51 -8.36 4.32
N CYS A 62 13.43 -7.90 5.57
CA CYS A 62 13.78 -6.53 5.92
C CYS A 62 15.20 -6.42 6.42
N ASP A 63 15.86 -5.34 6.06
CA ASP A 63 17.05 -4.87 6.74
C ASP A 63 16.74 -4.30 8.14
N ASP A 64 17.78 -3.95 8.85
CA ASP A 64 17.69 -3.28 10.13
C ASP A 64 18.66 -2.08 10.14
N PRO A 65 18.17 -0.83 10.05
CA PRO A 65 16.77 -0.39 10.16
C PRO A 65 15.95 -0.54 8.88
N ALA A 66 14.61 -0.59 9.02
CA ALA A 66 13.69 -0.57 7.89
C ALA A 66 12.41 0.21 8.17
N HIS A 67 11.73 0.63 7.09
CA HIS A 67 10.46 1.34 7.09
C HIS A 67 9.35 0.50 6.46
N LEU A 68 8.14 0.58 7.02
CA LEU A 68 6.93 -0.02 6.48
C LEU A 68 5.88 1.05 6.22
N TYR A 69 5.32 1.02 5.02
CA TYR A 69 4.15 1.77 4.59
C TYR A 69 3.03 0.77 4.29
N LEU A 70 1.96 0.79 5.08
CA LEU A 70 0.89 -0.21 5.01
C LEU A 70 -0.45 0.47 4.76
N TRP A 71 -1.04 0.25 3.60
CA TRP A 71 -2.39 0.71 3.29
C TRP A 71 -3.44 -0.07 4.07
N VAL A 72 -4.30 0.68 4.75
CA VAL A 72 -5.35 0.11 5.59
C VAL A 72 -6.65 0.86 5.37
N PRO A 73 -7.76 0.16 5.09
CA PRO A 73 -9.08 0.76 5.13
C PRO A 73 -9.40 1.31 6.54
N ASN A 74 -10.09 2.44 6.62
CA ASN A 74 -10.41 3.06 7.91
C ASN A 74 -11.10 2.10 8.91
N ALA A 75 -11.92 1.18 8.40
CA ALA A 75 -12.65 0.21 9.22
C ALA A 75 -11.76 -0.93 9.78
N LEU A 76 -10.55 -1.11 9.25
CA LEU A 76 -9.63 -2.21 9.59
C LEU A 76 -8.33 -1.68 10.23
N LEU A 77 -8.41 -0.55 10.92
CA LEU A 77 -7.23 0.06 11.54
C LEU A 77 -6.57 -0.86 12.58
N GLN A 78 -7.36 -1.58 13.36
CA GLN A 78 -6.85 -2.51 14.37
C GLN A 78 -6.12 -3.69 13.72
N GLU A 79 -6.68 -4.24 12.66
CA GLU A 79 -6.07 -5.31 11.86
C GLU A 79 -4.76 -4.83 11.21
N GLY A 80 -4.74 -3.61 10.68
CA GLY A 80 -3.52 -3.00 10.13
C GLY A 80 -2.41 -2.87 11.17
N LEU A 81 -2.72 -2.45 12.37
CA LEU A 81 -1.75 -2.37 13.48
C LEU A 81 -1.27 -3.76 13.90
N ALA A 82 -2.14 -4.78 13.88
CA ALA A 82 -1.78 -6.16 14.18
C ALA A 82 -0.82 -6.73 13.12
N VAL A 83 -1.09 -6.51 11.82
CA VAL A 83 -0.19 -6.90 10.73
C VAL A 83 1.17 -6.22 10.88
N MET A 84 1.20 -4.92 11.14
CA MET A 84 2.43 -4.17 11.34
C MET A 84 3.27 -4.77 12.49
N ALA A 85 2.64 -5.09 13.60
CA ALA A 85 3.30 -5.71 14.75
C ALA A 85 3.80 -7.13 14.42
N ALA A 86 3.00 -7.95 13.73
CA ALA A 86 3.39 -9.31 13.30
C ALA A 86 4.61 -9.30 12.37
N TRP A 87 4.73 -8.28 11.51
CA TRP A 87 5.88 -8.11 10.62
C TRP A 87 7.10 -7.46 11.31
N GLY A 88 7.02 -7.20 12.63
CA GLY A 88 8.13 -6.70 13.44
C GLY A 88 8.35 -5.19 13.37
N PHE A 89 7.35 -4.43 12.96
CA PHE A 89 7.40 -2.97 12.90
C PHE A 89 6.62 -2.31 14.04
N LYS A 90 7.13 -1.17 14.51
CA LYS A 90 6.45 -0.30 15.49
C LYS A 90 5.79 0.86 14.77
N TYR A 91 4.48 1.02 14.92
CA TYR A 91 3.74 2.16 14.41
C TYR A 91 4.33 3.49 14.94
N LYS A 92 4.42 4.48 14.06
CA LYS A 92 4.89 5.83 14.39
C LYS A 92 3.91 6.92 14.04
N THR A 93 3.37 6.88 12.83
CA THR A 93 2.44 7.87 12.30
C THR A 93 1.73 7.29 11.09
N ASN A 94 0.94 8.10 10.41
CA ASN A 94 0.30 7.70 9.15
C ASN A 94 0.31 8.87 8.17
N VAL A 95 0.08 8.55 6.90
CA VAL A 95 -0.28 9.50 5.85
C VAL A 95 -1.73 9.26 5.49
N VAL A 96 -2.52 10.31 5.41
CA VAL A 96 -3.92 10.23 5.01
C VAL A 96 -4.06 10.57 3.54
N TRP A 97 -4.58 9.66 2.75
CA TRP A 97 -5.00 9.98 1.39
C TRP A 97 -6.41 10.58 1.42
N HIS A 98 -6.50 11.88 1.15
CA HIS A 98 -7.77 12.58 0.93
C HIS A 98 -8.12 12.53 -0.54
N LYS A 99 -9.16 11.78 -0.87
CA LYS A 99 -9.69 11.62 -2.24
C LYS A 99 -10.53 12.83 -2.59
N ILE A 100 -10.14 13.55 -3.64
CA ILE A 100 -10.83 14.75 -4.11
C ILE A 100 -11.40 14.56 -5.50
N ARG A 101 -12.38 15.39 -5.85
CA ARG A 101 -12.89 15.57 -7.21
C ARG A 101 -12.04 16.58 -7.98
N LYS A 102 -12.34 16.75 -9.27
CA LYS A 102 -11.68 17.75 -10.14
C LYS A 102 -11.82 19.18 -9.62
N ASP A 103 -12.94 19.50 -8.96
CA ASP A 103 -13.22 20.79 -8.34
C ASP A 103 -12.55 20.99 -6.96
N GLY A 104 -11.76 20.02 -6.50
CA GLY A 104 -11.09 20.05 -5.20
C GLY A 104 -11.98 19.67 -4.02
N GLY A 105 -13.29 19.48 -4.22
CA GLY A 105 -14.20 19.00 -3.19
C GLY A 105 -13.96 17.52 -2.84
N PRO A 106 -14.52 17.02 -1.72
CA PRO A 106 -14.36 15.64 -1.32
C PRO A 106 -14.96 14.69 -2.36
N ASP A 107 -14.21 13.62 -2.69
CA ASP A 107 -14.69 12.58 -3.60
C ASP A 107 -15.84 11.80 -2.96
N GLY A 108 -16.56 11.10 -3.83
CA GLY A 108 -17.55 10.13 -3.43
C GLY A 108 -18.98 10.60 -3.59
N ARG A 109 -19.75 9.66 -4.14
CA ARG A 109 -21.22 9.68 -4.20
C ARG A 109 -21.73 8.54 -3.35
N GLY A 110 -22.88 8.69 -2.74
CA GLY A 110 -23.51 7.69 -1.90
C GLY A 110 -23.39 7.97 -0.41
N VAL A 111 -23.72 6.96 0.40
CA VAL A 111 -23.82 7.04 1.86
C VAL A 111 -22.90 5.99 2.47
N GLY A 112 -22.37 6.25 3.67
CA GLY A 112 -21.70 5.28 4.50
C GLY A 112 -22.63 4.78 5.62
N PHE A 113 -22.27 3.73 6.33
CA PHE A 113 -23.00 3.28 7.50
C PHE A 113 -22.99 4.32 8.63
N TYR A 114 -21.84 4.96 8.83
CA TYR A 114 -21.66 6.03 9.82
C TYR A 114 -21.29 7.33 9.10
N PHE A 115 -20.12 7.33 8.46
CA PHE A 115 -19.64 8.45 7.65
C PHE A 115 -19.30 7.97 6.25
N ARG A 116 -19.44 8.87 5.26
CA ARG A 116 -18.97 8.61 3.92
C ARG A 116 -17.45 8.78 3.89
N ASN A 117 -16.73 7.67 3.70
CA ASN A 117 -15.29 7.67 3.66
C ASN A 117 -14.77 8.31 2.37
N VAL A 118 -14.04 9.39 2.52
CA VAL A 118 -13.29 10.07 1.44
C VAL A 118 -11.77 9.97 1.66
N THR A 119 -11.37 9.19 2.64
CA THR A 119 -9.97 8.99 3.01
C THR A 119 -9.61 7.51 3.03
N GLU A 120 -8.32 7.22 2.84
CA GLU A 120 -7.66 5.97 3.21
C GLU A 120 -6.40 6.29 4.00
N ILE A 121 -5.94 5.33 4.79
CA ILE A 121 -4.82 5.52 5.70
C ILE A 121 -3.64 4.67 5.23
N LEU A 122 -2.48 5.30 5.10
CA LEU A 122 -1.19 4.65 4.91
C LEU A 122 -0.44 4.71 6.24
N LEU A 123 -0.44 3.60 6.98
CA LEU A 123 0.29 3.50 8.24
C LEU A 123 1.79 3.52 7.98
N PHE A 124 2.52 4.26 8.81
CA PHE A 124 3.98 4.28 8.79
C PHE A 124 4.54 3.64 10.06
N GLY A 125 5.39 2.65 9.89
CA GLY A 125 6.07 1.95 10.96
C GLY A 125 7.57 1.81 10.70
N VAL A 126 8.31 1.60 11.77
CA VAL A 126 9.75 1.42 11.71
C VAL A 126 10.19 0.19 12.50
N ARG A 127 11.28 -0.43 12.08
CA ARG A 127 12.02 -1.43 12.87
C ARG A 127 13.48 -1.01 13.00
N GLY A 128 14.16 -1.56 14.00
CA GLY A 128 15.57 -1.28 14.25
C GLY A 128 15.86 0.03 14.96
N LYS A 129 17.16 0.28 15.18
CA LYS A 129 17.65 1.49 15.82
C LYS A 129 17.87 2.60 14.79
N ASN A 130 17.65 3.86 15.19
CA ASN A 130 17.89 5.04 14.36
C ASN A 130 17.13 5.07 13.02
N ALA A 131 15.99 4.39 12.93
CA ALA A 131 15.12 4.31 11.77
C ALA A 131 14.35 5.63 11.53
N ARG A 132 15.07 6.74 11.33
CA ARG A 132 14.49 8.05 11.01
C ARG A 132 14.31 8.18 9.50
N THR A 133 13.28 8.92 9.09
CA THR A 133 13.13 9.33 7.69
C THR A 133 14.33 10.16 7.22
N LEU A 134 14.58 10.17 5.92
CA LEU A 134 15.57 11.02 5.27
C LEU A 134 15.26 12.50 5.52
N GLY A 135 16.26 13.37 5.33
CA GLY A 135 16.14 14.80 5.58
C GLY A 135 14.90 15.46 4.97
N PRO A 136 14.65 15.31 3.66
CA PRO A 136 13.47 15.89 3.00
C PRO A 136 12.15 15.38 3.59
N GLY A 137 12.09 14.11 3.98
CA GLY A 137 10.88 13.51 4.57
C GLY A 137 10.45 14.13 5.90
N ARG A 138 11.36 14.79 6.61
CA ARG A 138 11.02 15.41 7.91
C ARG A 138 10.17 16.67 7.78
N SER A 139 10.16 17.32 6.64
CA SER A 139 9.27 18.42 6.30
C SER A 139 8.03 18.00 5.51
N GLN A 140 7.95 16.72 5.13
CA GLN A 140 6.83 16.18 4.38
C GLN A 140 5.57 16.16 5.25
N VAL A 141 4.51 16.81 4.79
CA VAL A 141 3.21 16.74 5.46
C VAL A 141 2.60 15.35 5.28
N ASN A 142 1.87 14.89 6.27
CA ASN A 142 1.29 13.55 6.31
C ASN A 142 -0.09 13.47 5.62
N ILE A 143 -0.26 14.17 4.50
CA ILE A 143 -1.48 14.14 3.69
C ILE A 143 -1.14 14.06 2.21
N LEU A 144 -1.82 13.14 1.51
CA LEU A 144 -1.89 13.10 0.05
C LEU A 144 -3.28 13.57 -0.37
N LYS A 145 -3.36 14.64 -1.16
CA LYS A 145 -4.61 15.18 -1.67
C LYS A 145 -4.64 15.03 -3.17
N THR A 146 -5.28 13.96 -3.65
CA THR A 146 -5.32 13.63 -5.08
C THR A 146 -6.68 13.11 -5.51
N GLN A 147 -6.92 13.14 -6.81
CA GLN A 147 -8.08 12.49 -7.37
C GLN A 147 -7.97 10.97 -7.20
N LYS A 148 -9.12 10.34 -7.00
CA LYS A 148 -9.25 8.90 -7.02
C LYS A 148 -8.74 8.32 -8.33
N ARG A 149 -8.11 7.17 -8.26
CA ARG A 149 -7.68 6.36 -9.39
C ARG A 149 -8.77 5.34 -9.75
N GLU A 150 -8.48 4.49 -10.73
CA GLU A 150 -9.30 3.33 -11.03
C GLU A 150 -9.46 2.40 -9.81
N HIS A 151 -10.34 1.42 -9.92
CA HIS A 151 -10.73 0.60 -8.77
C HIS A 151 -9.52 0.03 -7.99
N SER A 152 -9.51 0.27 -6.68
CA SER A 152 -8.49 -0.18 -5.71
C SER A 152 -7.05 0.29 -5.99
N ARG A 153 -6.80 1.11 -7.02
CA ARG A 153 -5.48 1.67 -7.27
C ARG A 153 -5.19 2.82 -6.30
N LYS A 154 -4.03 2.75 -5.67
CA LYS A 154 -3.52 3.81 -4.81
C LYS A 154 -2.92 4.96 -5.65
N PRO A 155 -2.75 6.16 -5.07
CA PRO A 155 -2.19 7.30 -5.80
C PRO A 155 -0.72 7.08 -6.11
N ASP A 156 -0.30 7.39 -7.34
CA ASP A 156 1.10 7.22 -7.77
C ASP A 156 2.05 8.15 -6.99
N GLU A 157 1.55 9.27 -6.49
CA GLU A 157 2.26 10.23 -5.65
C GLU A 157 2.77 9.62 -4.32
N GLN A 158 2.26 8.44 -3.94
CA GLN A 158 2.79 7.71 -2.79
C GLN A 158 4.27 7.34 -2.98
N TYR A 159 4.68 6.99 -4.20
CA TYR A 159 6.06 6.58 -4.45
C TYR A 159 7.03 7.75 -4.29
N ASP A 160 6.68 8.93 -4.82
CA ASP A 160 7.50 10.14 -4.67
C ASP A 160 7.65 10.51 -3.18
N LEU A 161 6.56 10.39 -2.41
CA LEU A 161 6.58 10.61 -0.97
C LEU A 161 7.48 9.60 -0.27
N ILE A 162 7.33 8.31 -0.58
CA ILE A 162 8.10 7.23 0.06
C ILE A 162 9.58 7.38 -0.27
N GLU A 163 9.93 7.59 -1.53
CA GLU A 163 11.32 7.73 -1.99
C GLU A 163 12.00 8.97 -1.40
N ALA A 164 11.26 10.05 -1.16
CA ALA A 164 11.78 11.23 -0.46
C ALA A 164 11.99 10.99 1.05
N CYS A 165 11.22 10.09 1.66
CA CYS A 165 11.24 9.84 3.11
C CYS A 165 12.13 8.67 3.51
N SER A 166 12.34 7.71 2.62
CA SER A 166 12.94 6.40 2.94
C SER A 166 13.89 5.95 1.84
N GLY A 167 15.00 5.34 2.21
CA GLY A 167 15.96 4.78 1.26
C GLY A 167 15.54 3.39 0.76
N GLY A 168 16.06 3.02 -0.42
CA GLY A 168 15.96 1.65 -0.93
C GLY A 168 17.01 0.71 -0.34
N PRO A 169 16.99 -0.58 -0.70
CA PRO A 169 16.09 -1.19 -1.71
C PRO A 169 14.62 -1.21 -1.28
N TYR A 170 13.72 -1.12 -2.30
CA TYR A 170 12.28 -1.04 -2.11
C TYR A 170 11.58 -2.34 -2.50
N LEU A 171 10.62 -2.78 -1.67
CA LEU A 171 9.72 -3.90 -1.96
C LEU A 171 8.26 -3.42 -1.91
N GLU A 172 7.50 -3.67 -2.96
CA GLU A 172 6.06 -3.49 -2.98
C GLU A 172 5.37 -4.85 -2.91
N LEU A 173 4.59 -5.05 -1.85
CA LEU A 173 3.78 -6.24 -1.63
C LEU A 173 2.36 -6.00 -2.14
N PHE A 174 1.79 -7.01 -2.81
CA PHE A 174 0.48 -6.95 -3.45
C PHE A 174 0.39 -5.87 -4.54
N GLY A 175 1.54 -5.53 -5.13
CA GLY A 175 1.66 -4.49 -6.14
C GLY A 175 1.00 -4.86 -7.47
N ARG A 176 0.70 -3.83 -8.25
CA ARG A 176 0.12 -3.94 -9.58
C ARG A 176 1.06 -3.33 -10.61
N GLY A 177 1.68 -4.20 -11.42
CA GLY A 177 2.70 -3.83 -12.40
C GLY A 177 4.06 -3.57 -11.79
N GLN A 178 5.03 -3.34 -12.66
CA GLN A 178 6.43 -3.11 -12.29
C GLN A 178 6.72 -1.62 -12.18
N ARG A 179 7.59 -1.26 -11.24
CA ARG A 179 8.13 0.09 -11.11
C ARG A 179 9.66 0.03 -11.09
N ARG A 180 10.32 0.91 -11.83
CA ARG A 180 11.78 1.01 -11.81
C ARG A 180 12.29 1.30 -10.40
N GLY A 181 13.30 0.55 -9.97
CA GLY A 181 13.89 0.68 -8.63
C GLY A 181 13.13 -0.03 -7.51
N TRP A 182 11.99 -0.68 -7.83
CA TRP A 182 11.19 -1.45 -6.90
C TRP A 182 11.16 -2.92 -7.29
N THR A 183 11.25 -3.78 -6.31
CA THR A 183 10.85 -5.19 -6.45
C THR A 183 9.37 -5.27 -6.15
N THR A 184 8.58 -5.84 -7.07
CA THR A 184 7.13 -5.95 -6.90
C THR A 184 6.72 -7.40 -6.79
N TRP A 185 5.91 -7.70 -5.79
CA TRP A 185 5.23 -8.99 -5.60
C TRP A 185 3.73 -8.81 -5.48
N GLY A 186 2.95 -9.61 -6.20
CA GLY A 186 1.49 -9.58 -6.21
C GLY A 186 0.94 -10.29 -7.43
N ASN A 187 -0.34 -10.64 -7.39
CA ASN A 187 -1.01 -11.39 -8.49
C ASN A 187 -1.07 -10.62 -9.82
N GLN A 188 -0.89 -9.30 -9.79
CA GLN A 188 -0.88 -8.43 -10.97
C GLN A 188 0.47 -7.72 -11.15
N ALA A 189 1.55 -8.24 -10.55
CA ALA A 189 2.85 -7.60 -10.61
C ALA A 189 3.42 -7.51 -12.02
N ASP A 190 3.17 -8.51 -12.87
CA ASP A 190 3.82 -8.62 -14.18
C ASP A 190 2.90 -8.25 -15.36
N ASP A 191 1.58 -8.31 -15.20
CA ASP A 191 0.62 -8.21 -16.32
C ASP A 191 -0.44 -7.11 -16.15
N TYR A 192 -0.29 -6.25 -15.13
CA TYR A 192 -1.26 -5.20 -14.88
C TYR A 192 -1.27 -4.15 -15.99
N ARG A 193 -2.48 -3.86 -16.49
CA ARG A 193 -2.74 -2.78 -17.44
C ARG A 193 -3.81 -1.85 -16.88
N PRO A 194 -3.52 -0.54 -16.69
CA PRO A 194 -4.52 0.40 -16.21
C PRO A 194 -5.64 0.56 -17.22
N SER A 195 -6.87 0.60 -16.73
CA SER A 195 -8.06 0.81 -17.56
C SER A 195 -8.30 2.29 -17.89
N TRP A 196 -7.70 3.22 -17.12
CA TRP A 196 -7.84 4.66 -17.33
C TRP A 196 -6.57 5.26 -17.91
N SER A 197 -6.68 5.79 -19.11
CA SER A 197 -5.56 6.45 -19.81
C SER A 197 -5.20 7.84 -19.26
N THR A 198 -6.05 8.42 -18.40
CA THR A 198 -5.90 9.78 -17.86
C THR A 198 -4.81 9.93 -16.80
N TYR A 199 -4.27 8.85 -16.28
CA TYR A 199 -3.25 8.87 -15.25
C TYR A 199 -1.98 8.23 -15.76
N ALA A 200 -0.83 8.87 -15.51
CA ALA A 200 0.46 8.26 -15.77
C ALA A 200 0.54 6.89 -15.07
N ASN A 201 0.91 5.87 -15.81
CA ASN A 201 1.05 4.54 -15.27
C ASN A 201 2.50 4.28 -14.95
N HIS A 202 2.88 4.48 -13.70
CA HIS A 202 4.23 4.16 -13.22
C HIS A 202 4.47 2.65 -13.13
N SER A 203 3.43 1.86 -13.30
CA SER A 203 3.48 0.40 -13.21
C SER A 203 3.71 -0.30 -14.55
N GLN A 204 3.94 0.41 -15.66
CA GLN A 204 4.30 -0.25 -16.93
C GLN A 204 5.80 -0.49 -16.99
N SER A 205 6.18 -1.73 -17.29
CA SER A 205 7.54 -2.04 -17.70
C SER A 205 7.90 -1.21 -18.93
N GLY A 206 8.90 -0.34 -18.83
CA GLY A 206 9.42 0.47 -19.94
C GLY A 206 9.00 1.94 -19.94
N CYS A 207 8.32 2.46 -18.94
CA CYS A 207 8.13 3.89 -18.82
C CYS A 207 9.47 4.54 -18.39
N GLU A 208 10.20 5.08 -19.33
CA GLU A 208 11.30 6.00 -19.04
C GLU A 208 10.71 7.20 -18.30
N ILE A 209 11.20 7.43 -17.09
CA ILE A 209 10.93 8.69 -16.40
C ILE A 209 11.65 9.76 -17.22
N VAL A 210 10.92 10.47 -18.07
CA VAL A 210 11.42 11.70 -18.68
C VAL A 210 11.74 12.63 -17.52
N GLY A 211 13.05 12.88 -17.34
CA GLY A 211 13.56 13.71 -16.29
C GLY A 211 12.87 15.07 -16.34
N ARG A 212 12.35 15.51 -15.20
CA ARG A 212 12.04 16.93 -15.02
C ARG A 212 13.36 17.66 -14.91
N ALA A 213 13.65 18.49 -15.93
CA ALA A 213 14.66 19.54 -15.86
C ALA A 213 14.23 20.61 -14.84
#